data_b37405c61ef3799a06607231acb47524
#
_entry.id   b37405c61ef3799a06607231acb47524
#
_cell.length_a   1.000
_cell.length_b   1.000
_cell.length_c   1.000
_cell.angle_alpha   90.00
_cell.angle_beta   90.00
_cell.angle_gamma   90.00
#
_symmetry.space_group_name_H-M   'P 1'
#
loop_
_entity.id
_entity.type
_entity.pdbx_description
1 polymer ?
#
loop_
_entity_poly.entity_id
_entity_poly.type
_entity_poly.pdbx_seq_one_letter_code
_entity_poly.pdbx_strand_id
1 'polypeptide(L)'
;LIATARDNKVATCLGIQDFSQLRKDYGREQADVILNITGNIISGQVTGDTAKQLSERFGKIMQDRASISINSGDTSISRSKQLEVAVPPSKISSLSSGEFVGMVADNPDCKIELKTFHCEIINDHEALKKEIENYKEIPILRKIDTTIVQQNYLQIKQDINDIINTETQRLLNDP
;
A
#
# COMPACT_ATOMS: atom_id res chain seq x y z
N LEU A 1 5.69 -1.74 17.84
CA LEU A 1 6.08 -0.42 17.30
C LEU A 1 4.95 0.24 16.52
N ILE A 2 4.36 -0.42 15.50
CA ILE A 2 3.30 0.17 14.65
C ILE A 2 2.04 0.50 15.48
N ALA A 3 1.65 -0.38 16.41
CA ALA A 3 0.47 -0.16 17.26
C ALA A 3 0.60 1.06 18.18
N THR A 4 1.82 1.40 18.60
CA THR A 4 2.11 2.55 19.48
C THR A 4 2.53 3.80 18.74
N ALA A 5 2.76 3.72 17.43
CA ALA A 5 3.19 4.84 16.61
C ALA A 5 2.16 5.99 16.59
N ARG A 6 0.88 5.64 16.59
CA ARG A 6 -0.23 6.60 16.57
C ARG A 6 -0.22 7.54 17.79
N ASP A 7 0.04 7.02 18.98
CA ASP A 7 0.06 7.81 20.21
C ASP A 7 1.22 8.82 20.22
N ASN A 8 2.29 8.48 19.49
CA ASN A 8 3.45 9.34 19.30
C ASN A 8 3.37 10.23 18.05
N LYS A 9 2.18 10.35 17.42
CA LYS A 9 1.95 11.13 16.19
C LYS A 9 2.84 10.72 15.02
N VAL A 10 3.24 9.45 14.95
CA VAL A 10 4.02 8.89 13.85
C VAL A 10 3.07 8.24 12.85
N ALA A 11 3.08 8.71 11.61
CA ALA A 11 2.40 8.07 10.50
C ALA A 11 3.34 7.04 9.87
N THR A 12 2.83 5.82 9.66
CA THR A 12 3.59 4.75 8.98
C THR A 12 2.94 4.42 7.65
N CYS A 13 3.76 4.35 6.59
CA CYS A 13 3.36 3.87 5.29
C CYS A 13 4.11 2.56 4.99
N LEU A 14 3.38 1.51 4.67
CA LEU A 14 3.92 0.19 4.40
C LEU A 14 3.67 -0.17 2.93
N GLY A 15 4.74 -0.48 2.20
CA GLY A 15 4.65 -1.00 0.83
C GLY A 15 4.92 -2.50 0.81
N ILE A 16 3.97 -3.27 0.30
CA ILE A 16 4.08 -4.73 0.16
C ILE A 16 3.60 -5.15 -1.23
N GLN A 17 4.16 -6.22 -1.78
CA GLN A 17 3.74 -6.76 -3.06
C GLN A 17 2.62 -7.80 -2.89
N ASP A 18 2.70 -8.61 -1.84
CA ASP A 18 1.76 -9.70 -1.58
C ASP A 18 1.67 -10.01 -0.09
N PHE A 19 0.48 -10.39 0.38
CA PHE A 19 0.26 -10.77 1.79
C PHE A 19 0.98 -12.05 2.19
N SER A 20 1.22 -12.96 1.23
CA SER A 20 1.95 -14.20 1.48
C SER A 20 3.41 -13.90 1.82
N GLN A 21 4.02 -12.90 1.18
CA GLN A 21 5.37 -12.46 1.51
C GLN A 21 5.43 -11.90 2.93
N LEU A 22 4.47 -11.05 3.29
CA LEU A 22 4.40 -10.50 4.66
C LEU A 22 4.30 -11.61 5.70
N ARG A 23 3.48 -12.64 5.46
CA ARG A 23 3.36 -13.80 6.36
C ARG A 23 4.61 -14.66 6.42
N LYS A 24 5.34 -14.78 5.32
CA LYS A 24 6.61 -15.51 5.27
C LYS A 24 7.68 -14.81 6.12
N ASP A 25 7.76 -13.48 6.03
CA ASP A 25 8.83 -12.71 6.66
C ASP A 25 8.58 -12.45 8.15
N TYR A 26 7.32 -12.26 8.56
CA TYR A 26 6.94 -11.88 9.93
C TYR A 26 6.14 -12.95 10.68
N GLY A 27 5.77 -14.03 10.02
CA GLY A 27 4.84 -15.03 10.56
C GLY A 27 3.38 -14.57 10.42
N ARG A 28 2.46 -15.55 10.47
CA ARG A 28 1.03 -15.33 10.21
C ARG A 28 0.40 -14.34 11.20
N GLU A 29 0.67 -14.53 12.48
CA GLU A 29 0.06 -13.70 13.54
C GLU A 29 0.47 -12.23 13.43
N GLN A 30 1.77 -11.96 13.22
CA GLN A 30 2.27 -10.60 13.09
C GLN A 30 1.79 -9.94 11.79
N ALA A 31 1.75 -10.68 10.70
CA ALA A 31 1.21 -10.19 9.43
C ALA A 31 -0.27 -9.79 9.56
N ASP A 32 -1.07 -10.62 10.22
CA ASP A 32 -2.49 -10.33 10.44
C ASP A 32 -2.68 -9.10 11.35
N VAL A 33 -1.83 -8.91 12.37
CA VAL A 33 -1.80 -7.68 13.18
C VAL A 33 -1.50 -6.46 12.32
N ILE A 34 -0.45 -6.50 11.49
CA ILE A 34 -0.07 -5.40 10.61
C ILE A 34 -1.22 -5.04 9.68
N LEU A 35 -1.83 -6.04 9.05
CA LEU A 35 -2.95 -5.85 8.15
C LEU A 35 -4.17 -5.22 8.88
N ASN A 36 -4.48 -5.67 10.08
CA ASN A 36 -5.66 -5.22 10.81
C ASN A 36 -5.55 -3.79 11.36
N ILE A 37 -4.35 -3.31 11.68
CA ILE A 37 -4.15 -1.94 12.18
C ILE A 37 -4.04 -0.90 11.07
N THR A 38 -3.81 -1.30 9.81
CA THR A 38 -3.80 -0.36 8.69
C THR A 38 -5.21 0.06 8.31
N GLY A 39 -5.56 1.33 8.54
CA GLY A 39 -6.90 1.88 8.22
C GLY A 39 -7.04 2.27 6.74
N ASN A 40 -5.98 2.84 6.17
CA ASN A 40 -5.95 3.23 4.75
C ASN A 40 -5.25 2.16 3.93
N ILE A 41 -5.84 1.78 2.81
CA ILE A 41 -5.29 0.79 1.89
C ILE A 41 -5.41 1.32 0.47
N ILE A 42 -4.32 1.21 -0.29
CA ILE A 42 -4.30 1.46 -1.73
C ILE A 42 -3.66 0.23 -2.37
N SER A 43 -4.33 -0.37 -3.32
CA SER A 43 -3.85 -1.56 -4.03
C SER A 43 -3.97 -1.36 -5.54
N GLY A 44 -2.89 -1.66 -6.25
CA GLY A 44 -2.93 -1.95 -7.68
C GLY A 44 -3.42 -3.38 -7.93
N GLN A 45 -3.12 -3.90 -9.12
CA GLN A 45 -3.45 -5.27 -9.50
C GLN A 45 -2.77 -6.28 -8.60
N VAL A 46 -3.57 -7.14 -7.96
CA VAL A 46 -3.12 -8.31 -7.21
C VAL A 46 -4.05 -9.49 -7.50
N THR A 47 -3.56 -10.70 -7.33
CA THR A 47 -4.30 -11.93 -7.68
C THR A 47 -4.42 -12.89 -6.50
N GLY A 48 -5.16 -13.96 -6.69
CA GLY A 48 -5.25 -15.07 -5.74
C GLY A 48 -5.85 -14.69 -4.38
N ASP A 49 -5.21 -15.15 -3.32
CA ASP A 49 -5.72 -14.98 -1.96
C ASP A 49 -5.60 -13.53 -1.48
N THR A 50 -4.61 -12.77 -1.96
CA THR A 50 -4.48 -11.34 -1.64
C THR A 50 -5.68 -10.55 -2.18
N ALA A 51 -6.12 -10.82 -3.42
CA ALA A 51 -7.30 -10.17 -3.98
C ALA A 51 -8.58 -10.50 -3.21
N LYS A 52 -8.74 -11.77 -2.76
CA LYS A 52 -9.89 -12.19 -1.94
C LYS A 52 -9.91 -11.47 -0.59
N GLN A 53 -8.79 -11.45 0.12
CA GLN A 53 -8.67 -10.79 1.42
C GLN A 53 -8.92 -9.28 1.33
N LEU A 54 -8.43 -8.62 0.28
CA LEU A 54 -8.72 -7.21 0.04
C LEU A 54 -10.21 -6.98 -0.22
N SER A 55 -10.82 -7.81 -1.05
CA SER A 55 -12.25 -7.74 -1.36
C SER A 55 -13.12 -7.91 -0.10
N GLU A 56 -12.80 -8.88 0.75
CA GLU A 56 -13.48 -9.08 2.03
C GLU A 56 -13.32 -7.88 2.96
N ARG A 57 -12.14 -7.27 2.97
CA ARG A 57 -11.84 -6.11 3.78
C ARG A 57 -12.54 -4.84 3.31
N PHE A 58 -12.73 -4.66 2.02
CA PHE A 58 -13.52 -3.57 1.45
C PHE A 58 -15.00 -3.69 1.79
N GLY A 59 -15.44 -4.89 2.18
CA GLY A 59 -16.79 -5.15 2.68
C GLY A 59 -17.83 -5.19 1.60
N LYS A 60 -19.08 -4.94 2.02
CA LYS A 60 -20.25 -5.03 1.15
C LYS A 60 -21.00 -3.70 1.16
N ILE A 61 -21.61 -3.37 0.03
CA ILE A 61 -22.44 -2.18 -0.16
C ILE A 61 -23.84 -2.58 -0.61
N MET A 62 -24.83 -1.75 -0.27
CA MET A 62 -26.19 -1.94 -0.75
C MET A 62 -26.26 -1.44 -2.18
N GLN A 63 -26.60 -2.31 -3.13
CA GLN A 63 -26.81 -1.97 -4.53
C GLN A 63 -28.30 -2.08 -4.89
N ASP A 64 -28.78 -1.09 -5.65
CA ASP A 64 -30.12 -1.12 -6.20
C ASP A 64 -30.10 -1.90 -7.52
N ARG A 65 -30.76 -3.06 -7.55
CA ARG A 65 -30.96 -3.84 -8.78
C ARG A 65 -32.36 -3.58 -9.33
N ALA A 66 -32.40 -3.18 -10.60
CA ALA A 66 -33.63 -3.13 -11.37
C ALA A 66 -33.68 -4.36 -12.30
N SER A 67 -34.67 -5.18 -12.14
CA SER A 67 -34.98 -6.28 -13.07
C SER A 67 -36.17 -5.91 -13.91
N ILE A 68 -36.01 -5.93 -15.24
CA ILE A 68 -37.09 -5.67 -16.20
C ILE A 68 -37.48 -6.99 -16.80
N SER A 69 -38.74 -7.40 -16.60
CA SER A 69 -39.34 -8.55 -17.28
C SER A 69 -40.32 -8.04 -18.34
N ILE A 70 -40.06 -8.42 -19.58
CA ILE A 70 -40.90 -8.03 -20.73
C ILE A 70 -41.60 -9.28 -21.24
N ASN A 71 -42.91 -9.36 -21.05
CA ASN A 71 -43.78 -10.36 -21.68
C ASN A 71 -44.58 -9.70 -22.80
N SER A 72 -45.09 -10.51 -23.72
CA SER A 72 -45.78 -10.04 -24.98
C SER A 72 -46.99 -9.12 -24.77
N GLY A 73 -47.33 -8.77 -23.54
CA GLY A 73 -48.44 -7.84 -23.24
C GLY A 73 -48.22 -6.96 -22.01
N ASP A 74 -47.11 -7.16 -21.26
CA ASP A 74 -46.89 -6.41 -20.01
C ASP A 74 -45.40 -6.24 -19.71
N THR A 75 -45.04 -5.07 -19.17
CA THR A 75 -43.68 -4.77 -18.74
C THR A 75 -43.68 -4.58 -17.23
N SER A 76 -43.02 -5.48 -16.53
CA SER A 76 -42.87 -5.41 -15.07
C SER A 76 -41.44 -4.98 -14.69
N ILE A 77 -41.36 -3.92 -13.88
CA ILE A 77 -40.09 -3.44 -13.32
C ILE A 77 -40.06 -3.76 -11.82
N SER A 78 -39.16 -4.66 -11.44
CA SER A 78 -38.93 -4.97 -10.04
C SER A 78 -37.62 -4.30 -9.60
N ARG A 79 -37.67 -3.57 -8.48
CA ARG A 79 -36.48 -2.99 -7.82
C ARG A 79 -36.23 -3.70 -6.51
N SER A 80 -35.05 -4.22 -6.34
CA SER A 80 -34.61 -4.85 -5.09
C SER A 80 -33.27 -4.27 -4.64
N LYS A 81 -33.13 -4.12 -3.32
CA LYS A 81 -31.84 -3.76 -2.72
C LYS A 81 -31.13 -5.05 -2.31
N GLN A 82 -29.93 -5.24 -2.80
CA GLN A 82 -29.10 -6.39 -2.45
C GLN A 82 -27.77 -5.95 -1.88
N LEU A 83 -27.28 -6.69 -0.87
CA LEU A 83 -25.99 -6.48 -0.28
C LEU A 83 -24.93 -7.19 -1.14
N GLU A 84 -24.15 -6.44 -1.89
CA GLU A 84 -23.12 -6.98 -2.78
C GLU A 84 -21.73 -6.58 -2.32
N VAL A 85 -20.71 -7.34 -2.74
CA VAL A 85 -19.30 -7.03 -2.46
C VAL A 85 -18.94 -5.70 -3.10
N ALA A 86 -18.34 -4.80 -2.31
CA ALA A 86 -18.00 -3.45 -2.76
C ALA A 86 -17.04 -3.47 -3.96
N VAL A 87 -15.97 -4.28 -3.87
CA VAL A 87 -15.00 -4.49 -4.95
C VAL A 87 -14.74 -5.99 -5.06
N PRO A 88 -15.27 -6.67 -6.10
CA PRO A 88 -15.04 -8.10 -6.29
C PRO A 88 -13.57 -8.45 -6.52
N PRO A 89 -13.10 -9.64 -6.10
CA PRO A 89 -11.72 -10.09 -6.34
C PRO A 89 -11.34 -10.10 -7.82
N SER A 90 -12.29 -10.40 -8.70
CA SER A 90 -12.09 -10.36 -10.16
C SER A 90 -11.76 -8.96 -10.66
N LYS A 91 -12.40 -7.91 -10.11
CA LYS A 91 -12.10 -6.52 -10.47
C LYS A 91 -10.68 -6.15 -10.01
N ILE A 92 -10.29 -6.54 -8.79
CA ILE A 92 -8.93 -6.28 -8.27
C ILE A 92 -7.88 -6.97 -9.15
N SER A 93 -8.15 -8.21 -9.57
CA SER A 93 -7.23 -8.99 -10.40
C SER A 93 -7.14 -8.50 -11.85
N SER A 94 -8.10 -7.72 -12.31
CA SER A 94 -8.17 -7.20 -13.69
C SER A 94 -7.83 -5.72 -13.81
N LEU A 95 -7.32 -5.08 -12.74
CA LEU A 95 -6.88 -3.68 -12.79
C LEU A 95 -5.76 -3.51 -13.82
N SER A 96 -5.82 -2.43 -14.56
CA SER A 96 -4.80 -2.03 -15.52
C SER A 96 -3.69 -1.21 -14.85
N SER A 97 -2.61 -0.96 -15.60
CA SER A 97 -1.55 -0.05 -15.15
C SER A 97 -2.12 1.35 -14.91
N GLY A 98 -1.85 1.90 -13.73
CA GLY A 98 -2.38 3.20 -13.30
C GLY A 98 -3.75 3.14 -12.62
N GLU A 99 -4.44 2.00 -12.63
CA GLU A 99 -5.67 1.80 -11.87
C GLU A 99 -5.40 1.29 -10.46
N PHE A 100 -6.16 1.81 -9.50
CA PHE A 100 -6.05 1.46 -8.08
C PHE A 100 -7.43 1.32 -7.46
N VAL A 101 -7.52 0.42 -6.51
CA VAL A 101 -8.65 0.31 -5.60
C VAL A 101 -8.17 0.50 -4.18
N GLY A 102 -9.03 0.98 -3.31
CA GLY A 102 -8.61 1.19 -1.94
C GLY A 102 -9.75 1.48 -0.99
N MET A 103 -9.35 1.70 0.24
CA MET A 103 -10.23 2.08 1.33
C MET A 103 -9.54 3.16 2.17
N VAL A 104 -10.31 4.15 2.60
CA VAL A 104 -9.87 5.20 3.52
C VAL A 104 -10.54 5.04 4.87
N ALA A 105 -9.79 5.29 5.93
CA ALA A 105 -10.33 5.35 7.28
C ALA A 105 -11.09 6.67 7.51
N ASP A 106 -12.04 6.67 8.44
CA ASP A 106 -12.69 7.90 8.89
C ASP A 106 -11.69 8.87 9.52
N ASN A 107 -11.93 10.15 9.28
CA ASN A 107 -11.31 11.23 10.03
C ASN A 107 -12.28 11.69 11.12
N PRO A 108 -11.84 11.92 12.36
CA PRO A 108 -12.70 12.44 13.42
C PRO A 108 -13.47 13.72 13.04
N ASP A 109 -12.86 14.55 12.19
CA ASP A 109 -13.40 15.84 11.78
C ASP A 109 -14.28 15.78 10.51
N CYS A 110 -14.27 14.65 9.79
CA CYS A 110 -15.01 14.49 8.54
C CYS A 110 -15.42 13.04 8.34
N LYS A 111 -16.70 12.74 8.50
CA LYS A 111 -17.25 11.42 8.22
C LYS A 111 -17.22 11.12 6.72
N ILE A 112 -16.61 10.01 6.35
CA ILE A 112 -16.58 9.53 4.97
C ILE A 112 -17.67 8.47 4.80
N GLU A 113 -18.69 8.76 3.99
CA GLU A 113 -19.80 7.83 3.78
C GLU A 113 -19.40 6.64 2.92
N LEU A 114 -18.66 6.89 1.83
CA LEU A 114 -18.14 5.84 0.94
C LEU A 114 -16.63 5.70 1.16
N LYS A 115 -16.26 4.68 1.92
CA LYS A 115 -14.85 4.45 2.29
C LYS A 115 -14.03 3.75 1.22
N THR A 116 -14.68 3.02 0.31
CA THR A 116 -14.01 2.31 -0.79
C THR A 116 -14.00 3.15 -2.05
N PHE A 117 -12.91 3.09 -2.79
CA PHE A 117 -12.76 3.82 -4.04
C PHE A 117 -12.11 2.96 -5.14
N HIS A 118 -12.36 3.33 -6.37
CA HIS A 118 -11.62 2.93 -7.55
C HIS A 118 -11.17 4.20 -8.26
N CYS A 119 -9.90 4.32 -8.55
CA CYS A 119 -9.33 5.49 -9.21
C CYS A 119 -8.32 5.11 -10.28
N GLU A 120 -8.09 6.03 -11.19
CA GLU A 120 -7.08 5.96 -12.22
C GLU A 120 -6.17 7.19 -12.11
N ILE A 121 -4.87 6.99 -12.28
CA ILE A 121 -3.91 8.09 -12.34
C ILE A 121 -3.96 8.69 -13.74
N ILE A 122 -4.36 9.94 -13.82
CA ILE A 122 -4.32 10.73 -15.06
C ILE A 122 -3.01 11.50 -15.07
N ASN A 123 -2.11 11.16 -16.00
CA ASN A 123 -0.83 11.84 -16.16
C ASN A 123 -0.98 12.99 -17.16
N ASP A 124 -0.58 14.19 -16.76
CA ASP A 124 -0.38 15.30 -17.68
C ASP A 124 1.00 15.16 -18.35
N HIS A 125 1.00 14.47 -19.50
CA HIS A 125 2.25 14.20 -20.23
C HIS A 125 2.93 15.47 -20.75
N GLU A 126 2.19 16.55 -21.05
CA GLU A 126 2.76 17.79 -21.50
C GLU A 126 3.45 18.55 -20.37
N ALA A 127 2.84 18.60 -19.18
CA ALA A 127 3.43 19.17 -18.00
C ALA A 127 4.69 18.40 -17.58
N LEU A 128 4.62 17.05 -17.56
CA LEU A 128 5.76 16.20 -17.26
C LEU A 128 6.93 16.41 -18.23
N LYS A 129 6.65 16.56 -19.53
CA LYS A 129 7.69 16.83 -20.53
C LYS A 129 8.37 18.15 -20.28
N LYS A 130 7.62 19.21 -20.02
CA LYS A 130 8.17 20.54 -19.67
C LYS A 130 9.00 20.49 -18.38
N GLU A 131 8.58 19.72 -17.42
CA GLU A 131 9.32 19.54 -16.16
C GLU A 131 10.65 18.83 -16.41
N ILE A 132 10.66 17.74 -17.19
CA ILE A 132 11.88 17.00 -17.56
C ILE A 132 12.85 17.89 -18.33
N GLU A 133 12.38 18.73 -19.26
CA GLU A 133 13.20 19.68 -20.01
C GLU A 133 13.90 20.71 -19.11
N ASN A 134 13.33 21.01 -17.95
CA ASN A 134 13.89 21.93 -16.96
C ASN A 134 14.82 21.25 -15.94
N TYR A 135 14.97 19.94 -15.96
CA TYR A 135 15.89 19.25 -15.05
C TYR A 135 17.32 19.65 -15.32
N LYS A 136 17.99 20.05 -14.26
CA LYS A 136 19.42 20.32 -14.31
C LYS A 136 20.18 19.02 -14.15
N GLU A 137 21.25 18.86 -14.90
CA GLU A 137 22.15 17.73 -14.70
C GLU A 137 22.68 17.72 -13.25
N ILE A 138 22.68 16.53 -12.65
CA ILE A 138 23.26 16.36 -11.32
C ILE A 138 24.76 16.60 -11.43
N PRO A 139 25.32 17.59 -10.70
CA PRO A 139 26.75 17.87 -10.80
C PRO A 139 27.55 16.65 -10.32
N ILE A 140 28.50 16.22 -11.12
CA ILE A 140 29.47 15.18 -10.76
C ILE A 140 30.49 15.79 -9.82
N LEU A 141 30.25 15.69 -8.51
CA LEU A 141 31.13 16.23 -7.48
C LEU A 141 32.45 15.45 -7.32
N ARG A 142 32.42 14.15 -7.68
CA ARG A 142 33.57 13.24 -7.58
C ARG A 142 33.52 12.22 -8.71
N LYS A 143 34.68 11.89 -9.27
CA LYS A 143 34.80 10.68 -10.09
C LYS A 143 34.83 9.48 -9.15
N ILE A 144 33.74 8.75 -9.07
CA ILE A 144 33.60 7.55 -8.24
C ILE A 144 33.76 6.36 -9.17
N ASP A 145 34.78 5.56 -8.94
CA ASP A 145 34.98 4.27 -9.60
C ASP A 145 34.57 3.11 -8.65
N THR A 146 34.54 1.91 -9.21
CA THR A 146 34.16 0.70 -8.46
C THR A 146 35.08 0.43 -7.28
N THR A 147 36.35 0.84 -7.38
CA THR A 147 37.36 0.67 -6.31
C THR A 147 37.05 1.52 -5.11
N ILE A 148 36.69 2.80 -5.35
CA ILE A 148 36.29 3.73 -4.29
C ILE A 148 35.02 3.25 -3.58
N VAL A 149 34.05 2.72 -4.34
CA VAL A 149 32.82 2.17 -3.74
C VAL A 149 33.13 0.97 -2.85
N GLN A 150 34.00 0.05 -3.30
CA GLN A 150 34.40 -1.11 -2.50
C GLN A 150 35.19 -0.72 -1.26
N GLN A 151 36.13 0.20 -1.37
CA GLN A 151 36.89 0.71 -0.22
C GLN A 151 35.99 1.36 0.82
N ASN A 152 35.06 2.21 0.39
CA ASN A 152 34.09 2.83 1.28
C ASN A 152 33.18 1.81 1.97
N TYR A 153 32.73 0.78 1.24
CA TYR A 153 31.96 -0.31 1.81
C TYR A 153 32.72 -1.08 2.90
N LEU A 154 33.98 -1.41 2.66
CA LEU A 154 34.83 -2.10 3.63
C LEU A 154 35.08 -1.23 4.85
N GLN A 155 35.35 0.07 4.65
CA GLN A 155 35.53 1.02 5.75
C GLN A 155 34.29 1.12 6.63
N ILE A 156 33.11 1.27 6.04
CA ILE A 156 31.85 1.29 6.81
C ILE A 156 31.66 0.04 7.64
N LYS A 157 31.96 -1.15 7.08
CA LYS A 157 31.90 -2.40 7.83
C LYS A 157 32.86 -2.43 9.02
N GLN A 158 34.04 -1.91 8.83
CA GLN A 158 35.05 -1.86 9.90
C GLN A 158 34.59 -0.88 10.99
N ASP A 159 34.14 0.31 10.62
CA ASP A 159 33.63 1.30 11.57
C ASP A 159 32.46 0.76 12.42
N ILE A 160 31.55 -0.01 11.80
CA ILE A 160 30.45 -0.68 12.52
C ILE A 160 30.98 -1.68 13.55
N ASN A 161 31.96 -2.52 13.16
CA ASN A 161 32.56 -3.50 14.08
C ASN A 161 33.29 -2.81 15.22
N ASP A 162 33.98 -1.72 14.95
CA ASP A 162 34.71 -0.95 15.96
C ASP A 162 33.75 -0.30 16.96
N ILE A 163 32.64 0.22 16.51
CA ILE A 163 31.54 0.75 17.37
C ILE A 163 30.98 -0.37 18.25
N ILE A 164 30.66 -1.52 17.68
CA ILE A 164 30.10 -2.66 18.42
C ILE A 164 31.13 -3.13 19.51
N ASN A 165 32.40 -3.29 19.14
CA ASN A 165 33.43 -3.72 20.04
C ASN A 165 33.65 -2.72 21.18
N THR A 166 33.68 -1.43 20.86
CA THR A 166 33.85 -0.35 21.83
C THR A 166 32.71 -0.32 22.84
N GLU A 167 31.47 -0.38 22.38
CA GLU A 167 30.31 -0.39 23.27
C GLU A 167 30.18 -1.68 24.06
N THR A 168 30.55 -2.82 23.49
CA THR A 168 30.60 -4.10 24.23
C THR A 168 31.61 -4.05 25.34
N GLN A 169 32.81 -3.52 25.09
CA GLN A 169 33.81 -3.36 26.12
C GLN A 169 33.40 -2.36 27.20
N ARG A 170 32.75 -1.27 26.81
CA ARG A 170 32.22 -0.30 27.76
C ARG A 170 31.19 -0.94 28.70
N LEU A 171 30.24 -1.72 28.18
CA LEU A 171 29.24 -2.42 28.97
C LEU A 171 29.81 -3.52 29.88
N LEU A 172 30.94 -4.13 29.49
CA LEU A 172 31.58 -5.13 30.29
C LEU A 172 32.45 -4.53 31.44
N ASN A 173 32.90 -3.28 31.28
CA ASN A 173 33.72 -2.58 32.23
C ASN A 173 32.95 -1.60 33.13
N ASP A 174 31.67 -1.33 32.85
CA ASP A 174 30.80 -0.57 33.74
C ASP A 174 30.06 -1.56 34.67
N PRO A 175 30.32 -1.54 35.98
CA PRO A 175 29.72 -2.49 36.92
C PRO A 175 28.23 -2.22 37.20
#